data_359a54050cafc6d4cf5598434138f86a
#
_entry.id   359a54050cafc6d4cf5598434138f86a
#
_cell.length_a   1.000
_cell.length_b   1.000
_cell.length_c   1.000
_cell.angle_alpha   90.00
_cell.angle_beta   90.00
_cell.angle_gamma   90.00
#
_symmetry.space_group_name_H-M   'P 1'
#
loop_
_entity.id
_entity.type
_entity.pdbx_description
1 polymer ?
#
loop_
_entity_poly.entity_id
_entity_poly.type
_entity_poly.pdbx_seq_one_letter_code
_entity_poly.pdbx_strand_id
1 'polypeptide(L)'
;MIMDFYKKSKTEINMEKFNEIIASDKPVLVDFYATWCGPCKMMHPVLEDVAKIVGDNARVIKIDIDKNEELSRVYQVRSVPTLMIFKNGELKWRTSGVTPAATLEEELKKHY
;
A
#
# COMPACT_ATOMS: atom_id res chain seq x y z
N MET A 1 -12.09 6.72 -6.10
CA MET A 1 -11.20 6.54 -6.13
C MET A 1 -10.25 5.93 -5.17
N ILE A 2 -10.28 6.22 -4.05
CA ILE A 2 -9.43 5.62 -3.12
C ILE A 2 -9.81 4.18 -2.92
N MET A 3 -8.88 3.28 -2.88
CA MET A 3 -9.10 1.86 -2.76
C MET A 3 -9.76 1.21 -3.99
N ASP A 4 -9.95 1.96 -5.08
CA ASP A 4 -10.46 1.37 -6.31
C ASP A 4 -9.58 0.23 -6.78
N PHE A 5 -8.28 0.45 -6.66
CA PHE A 5 -7.32 -0.55 -7.07
C PHE A 5 -7.44 -1.80 -6.24
N TYR A 6 -7.81 -1.66 -4.98
CA TYR A 6 -8.03 -2.79 -4.11
C TYR A 6 -9.11 -3.71 -4.65
N LYS A 7 -10.20 -3.14 -5.17
CA LYS A 7 -11.27 -3.96 -5.75
C LYS A 7 -10.77 -4.76 -6.93
N LYS A 8 -9.73 -4.27 -7.60
CA LYS A 8 -9.12 -4.96 -8.73
C LYS A 8 -7.99 -5.87 -8.31
N SER A 9 -7.66 -5.91 -7.03
CA SER A 9 -6.55 -6.71 -6.55
C SER A 9 -6.80 -8.20 -6.62
N LYS A 10 -8.03 -8.59 -6.98
CA LYS A 10 -8.33 -9.99 -7.26
C LYS A 10 -7.60 -10.47 -8.49
N THR A 11 -7.20 -9.55 -9.35
CA THR A 11 -6.41 -9.86 -10.52
C THR A 11 -4.96 -9.50 -10.28
N GLU A 12 -4.10 -10.27 -10.92
CA GLU A 12 -2.67 -10.04 -10.84
C GLU A 12 -2.32 -8.69 -11.47
N ILE A 13 -1.35 -7.99 -10.87
CA ILE A 13 -0.83 -6.74 -11.42
C ILE A 13 0.62 -6.98 -11.82
N ASN A 14 1.04 -6.53 -13.01
CA ASN A 14 2.41 -6.73 -13.44
C ASN A 14 3.30 -5.58 -12.96
N MET A 15 4.62 -5.76 -13.11
CA MET A 15 5.60 -4.77 -12.67
C MET A 15 5.42 -3.42 -13.38
N GLU A 16 5.11 -3.46 -14.66
CA GLU A 16 4.93 -2.24 -15.44
C GLU A 16 3.81 -1.39 -14.85
N LYS A 17 2.67 -2.02 -14.56
CA LYS A 17 1.53 -1.32 -13.99
C LYS A 17 1.86 -0.79 -12.60
N PHE A 18 2.54 -1.58 -11.79
CA PHE A 18 2.93 -1.14 -10.45
C PHE A 18 3.86 0.08 -10.55
N ASN A 19 4.84 0.02 -11.46
CA ASN A 19 5.77 1.13 -11.65
C ASN A 19 5.04 2.40 -12.06
N GLU A 20 4.01 2.29 -12.89
CA GLU A 20 3.19 3.44 -13.27
C GLU A 20 2.50 4.05 -12.06
N ILE A 21 1.94 3.20 -11.20
CA ILE A 21 1.20 3.66 -10.03
C ILE A 21 2.12 4.42 -9.07
N ILE A 22 3.28 3.85 -8.75
CA ILE A 22 4.19 4.46 -7.77
C ILE A 22 4.94 5.66 -8.33
N ALA A 23 4.90 5.87 -9.64
CA ALA A 23 5.55 7.04 -10.27
C ALA A 23 4.80 8.34 -10.02
N SER A 24 3.66 8.28 -9.37
CA SER A 24 2.84 9.45 -9.07
C SER A 24 3.64 10.52 -8.33
N ASP A 25 3.32 11.79 -8.60
CA ASP A 25 3.91 12.91 -7.88
C ASP A 25 3.26 13.12 -6.51
N LYS A 26 2.24 12.34 -6.20
CA LYS A 26 1.61 12.28 -4.87
C LYS A 26 2.06 10.98 -4.21
N PRO A 27 2.20 10.97 -2.87
CA PRO A 27 2.62 9.73 -2.19
C PRO A 27 1.59 8.63 -2.37
N VAL A 28 2.08 7.40 -2.49
CA VAL A 28 1.26 6.21 -2.65
C VAL A 28 1.58 5.27 -1.50
N LEU A 29 0.59 4.98 -0.68
CA LEU A 29 0.71 4.00 0.40
C LEU A 29 0.30 2.64 -0.16
N VAL A 30 1.21 1.68 -0.05
CA VAL A 30 1.01 0.32 -0.56
C VAL A 30 0.97 -0.64 0.62
N ASP A 31 -0.12 -1.40 0.73
CA ASP A 31 -0.28 -2.44 1.76
C ASP A 31 -0.14 -3.79 1.08
N PHE A 32 0.99 -4.46 1.36
CA PHE A 32 1.19 -5.85 0.92
C PHE A 32 0.55 -6.76 1.95
N TYR A 33 -0.44 -7.53 1.53
CA TYR A 33 -1.25 -8.34 2.43
C TYR A 33 -1.46 -9.74 1.88
N ALA A 34 -2.01 -10.61 2.72
CA ALA A 34 -2.46 -11.93 2.30
C ALA A 34 -3.86 -12.16 2.87
N THR A 35 -4.67 -12.93 2.14
CA THR A 35 -6.06 -13.18 2.56
C THR A 35 -6.13 -14.04 3.82
N TRP A 36 -5.10 -14.86 4.07
CA TRP A 36 -5.04 -15.74 5.24
C TRP A 36 -4.47 -15.07 6.49
N CYS A 37 -4.08 -13.82 6.40
CA CYS A 37 -3.34 -13.11 7.44
C CYS A 37 -4.31 -12.37 8.36
N GLY A 38 -4.33 -12.73 9.65
CA GLY A 38 -5.19 -12.07 10.64
C GLY A 38 -4.88 -10.60 10.83
N PRO A 39 -3.61 -10.23 11.10
CA PRO A 39 -3.24 -8.81 11.24
C PRO A 39 -3.56 -7.99 10.01
N CYS A 40 -3.49 -8.57 8.80
CA CYS A 40 -3.85 -7.85 7.57
C CYS A 40 -5.32 -7.44 7.58
N LYS A 41 -6.18 -8.29 8.15
CA LYS A 41 -7.61 -7.98 8.25
C LYS A 41 -7.85 -6.80 9.17
N MET A 42 -7.02 -6.65 10.20
CA MET A 42 -7.11 -5.52 11.11
C MET A 42 -6.69 -4.21 10.44
N MET A 43 -5.80 -4.30 9.45
CA MET A 43 -5.35 -3.11 8.71
C MET A 43 -6.39 -2.58 7.74
N HIS A 44 -7.33 -3.42 7.30
CA HIS A 44 -8.30 -2.99 6.30
C HIS A 44 -9.08 -1.74 6.72
N PRO A 45 -9.73 -1.71 7.91
CA PRO A 45 -10.43 -0.50 8.33
C PRO A 45 -9.48 0.67 8.59
N VAL A 46 -8.26 0.40 9.05
CA VAL A 46 -7.26 1.46 9.25
C VAL A 46 -6.94 2.14 7.92
N LEU A 47 -6.76 1.36 6.87
CA LEU A 47 -6.47 1.91 5.54
C LEU A 47 -7.65 2.71 5.00
N GLU A 48 -8.86 2.29 5.26
CA GLU A 48 -10.05 3.04 4.85
C GLU A 48 -10.09 4.40 5.54
N ASP A 49 -9.76 4.43 6.84
CA ASP A 49 -9.69 5.68 7.58
C ASP A 49 -8.61 6.60 7.01
N VAL A 50 -7.44 6.05 6.77
CA VAL A 50 -6.32 6.83 6.20
C VAL A 50 -6.73 7.41 4.85
N ALA A 51 -7.37 6.60 4.01
CA ALA A 51 -7.80 7.05 2.69
C ALA A 51 -8.74 8.24 2.78
N LYS A 52 -9.65 8.22 3.75
CA LYS A 52 -10.58 9.33 3.96
C LYS A 52 -9.85 10.58 4.46
N ILE A 53 -8.91 10.39 5.37
CA ILE A 53 -8.17 11.51 5.97
C ILE A 53 -7.30 12.21 4.94
N VAL A 54 -6.57 11.46 4.12
CA VAL A 54 -5.62 12.05 3.17
C VAL A 54 -6.29 12.58 1.91
N GLY A 55 -7.47 12.08 1.58
CA GLY A 55 -8.22 12.55 0.41
C GLY A 55 -7.39 12.49 -0.86
N ASP A 56 -7.31 13.60 -1.56
CA ASP A 56 -6.58 13.67 -2.83
C ASP A 56 -5.08 13.92 -2.67
N ASN A 57 -4.59 14.05 -1.44
CA ASN A 57 -3.17 14.30 -1.20
C ASN A 57 -2.33 13.05 -1.35
N ALA A 58 -2.94 11.89 -1.27
CA ALA A 58 -2.22 10.62 -1.34
C ALA A 58 -3.14 9.56 -1.91
N ARG A 59 -2.55 8.44 -2.30
CA ARG A 59 -3.28 7.29 -2.83
C ARG A 59 -3.00 6.08 -1.95
N VAL A 60 -4.02 5.26 -1.72
CA VAL A 60 -3.88 4.04 -0.91
C VAL A 60 -4.26 2.85 -1.79
N ILE A 61 -3.34 1.89 -1.91
CA ILE A 61 -3.59 0.66 -2.66
C ILE A 61 -3.20 -0.56 -1.83
N LYS A 62 -3.75 -1.71 -2.21
CA LYS A 62 -3.46 -2.99 -1.56
C LYS A 62 -3.00 -3.99 -2.62
N ILE A 63 -1.97 -4.77 -2.27
CA ILE A 63 -1.40 -5.77 -3.16
C ILE A 63 -1.40 -7.12 -2.44
N ASP A 64 -2.08 -8.09 -3.03
CA ASP A 64 -2.12 -9.47 -2.51
C ASP A 64 -0.82 -10.17 -2.88
N ILE A 65 -0.03 -10.58 -1.89
CA ILE A 65 1.28 -11.17 -2.16
C ILE A 65 1.19 -12.52 -2.86
N ASP A 66 0.12 -13.26 -2.64
CA ASP A 66 -0.04 -14.58 -3.26
C ASP A 66 -0.40 -14.48 -4.73
N LYS A 67 -1.01 -13.38 -5.12
CA LYS A 67 -1.36 -13.12 -6.53
C LYS A 67 -0.32 -12.28 -7.24
N ASN A 68 0.67 -11.77 -6.53
CA ASN A 68 1.68 -10.88 -7.09
C ASN A 68 3.05 -11.26 -6.55
N GLU A 69 3.44 -12.51 -6.78
CA GLU A 69 4.66 -13.08 -6.20
C GLU A 69 5.92 -12.35 -6.65
N GLU A 70 5.96 -11.95 -7.92
CA GLU A 70 7.12 -11.23 -8.43
C GLU A 70 7.33 -9.91 -7.70
N LEU A 71 6.24 -9.14 -7.55
CA LEU A 71 6.30 -7.87 -6.82
C LEU A 71 6.79 -8.09 -5.39
N SER A 72 6.23 -9.11 -4.73
CA SER A 72 6.59 -9.41 -3.35
C SER A 72 8.06 -9.75 -3.22
N ARG A 73 8.59 -10.49 -4.19
CA ARG A 73 9.98 -10.88 -4.20
C ARG A 73 10.90 -9.68 -4.46
N VAL A 74 10.54 -8.86 -5.45
CA VAL A 74 11.34 -7.69 -5.81
C VAL A 74 11.47 -6.73 -4.64
N TYR A 75 10.37 -6.51 -3.92
CA TYR A 75 10.39 -5.59 -2.77
C TYR A 75 10.67 -6.30 -1.45
N GLN A 76 11.06 -7.59 -1.51
CA GLN A 76 11.49 -8.36 -0.35
C GLN A 76 10.46 -8.34 0.78
N VAL A 77 9.20 -8.58 0.43
CA VAL A 77 8.13 -8.67 1.41
C VAL A 77 8.20 -10.06 2.04
N ARG A 78 8.64 -10.12 3.29
CA ARG A 78 8.84 -11.39 4.00
C ARG A 78 7.83 -11.62 5.11
N SER A 79 7.06 -10.60 5.42
CA SER A 79 6.00 -10.70 6.42
C SER A 79 4.84 -9.83 5.97
N VAL A 80 3.65 -10.14 6.46
CA VAL A 80 2.46 -9.37 6.14
C VAL A 80 1.74 -8.97 7.42
N PRO A 81 1.16 -7.78 7.46
CA PRO A 81 1.19 -6.76 6.42
C PRO A 81 2.54 -6.04 6.37
N THR A 82 2.96 -5.63 5.18
CA THR A 82 4.10 -4.74 5.00
C THR A 82 3.59 -3.50 4.29
N LEU A 83 3.89 -2.34 4.86
CA LEU A 83 3.39 -1.05 4.37
C LEU A 83 4.56 -0.25 3.83
N MET A 84 4.39 0.31 2.64
CA MET A 84 5.42 1.12 1.99
C MET A 84 4.80 2.40 1.46
N ILE A 85 5.59 3.47 1.47
CA ILE A 85 5.19 4.72 0.84
C ILE A 85 6.17 5.01 -0.28
N PHE A 86 5.61 5.27 -1.46
CA PHE A 86 6.38 5.62 -2.66
C PHE A 86 5.99 7.02 -3.11
N LYS A 87 6.93 7.72 -3.73
CA LYS A 87 6.65 8.97 -4.41
C LYS A 87 7.65 9.13 -5.53
N ASN A 88 7.15 9.49 -6.73
CA ASN A 88 7.99 9.65 -7.91
C ASN A 88 8.82 8.41 -8.19
N GLY A 89 8.25 7.24 -7.93
CA GLY A 89 8.89 5.96 -8.19
C GLY A 89 9.87 5.50 -7.12
N GLU A 90 10.06 6.29 -6.05
CA GLU A 90 11.04 5.99 -5.02
C GLU A 90 10.37 5.53 -3.73
N LEU A 91 10.97 4.53 -3.10
CA LEU A 91 10.52 4.06 -1.78
C LEU A 91 10.98 5.07 -0.72
N LYS A 92 10.01 5.66 -0.02
CA LYS A 92 10.28 6.70 0.97
C LYS A 92 10.22 6.19 2.40
N TRP A 93 9.42 5.14 2.65
CA TRP A 93 9.20 4.65 4.01
C TRP A 93 8.66 3.24 3.95
N ARG A 94 8.99 2.45 4.96
CA ARG A 94 8.57 1.04 5.02
C ARG A 94 8.43 0.61 6.47
N THR A 95 7.39 -0.17 6.76
CA THR A 95 7.22 -0.81 8.06
C THR A 95 6.48 -2.12 7.88
N SER A 96 6.50 -2.96 8.92
CA SER A 96 5.77 -4.24 8.93
C SER A 96 4.91 -4.31 10.17
N GLY A 97 3.77 -5.01 10.05
CA GLY A 97 2.85 -5.20 11.16
C GLY A 97 1.75 -4.16 11.20
N VAL A 98 0.81 -4.37 12.12
CA VAL A 98 -0.33 -3.46 12.29
C VAL A 98 0.18 -2.09 12.70
N THR A 99 -0.24 -1.07 11.98
CA THR A 99 0.26 0.29 12.16
C THR A 99 -0.95 1.23 12.29
N PRO A 100 -0.96 2.12 13.31
CA PRO A 100 -2.09 3.03 13.53
C PRO A 100 -2.27 4.01 12.38
N ALA A 101 -3.53 4.42 12.15
CA ALA A 101 -3.85 5.39 11.12
C ALA A 101 -3.06 6.69 11.29
N ALA A 102 -2.91 7.16 12.54
CA ALA A 102 -2.19 8.40 12.82
C ALA A 102 -0.74 8.33 12.35
N THR A 103 -0.09 7.19 12.55
CA THR A 103 1.29 6.99 12.09
C THR A 103 1.38 7.05 10.58
N LEU A 104 0.45 6.37 9.90
CA LEU A 104 0.43 6.36 8.43
C LEU A 104 0.16 7.75 7.88
N GLU A 105 -0.76 8.47 8.48
CA GLU A 105 -1.05 9.84 8.06
C GLU A 105 0.18 10.72 8.22
N GLU A 106 0.83 10.63 9.36
CA GLU A 106 2.02 11.43 9.64
C GLU A 106 3.13 11.17 8.62
N GLU A 107 3.38 9.89 8.32
CA GLU A 107 4.42 9.55 7.35
C GLU A 107 4.06 10.01 5.94
N LEU A 108 2.79 9.88 5.55
CA LEU A 108 2.34 10.35 4.25
C LEU A 108 2.50 11.85 4.10
N LYS A 109 2.18 12.61 5.14
CA LYS A 109 2.27 14.07 5.11
C LYS A 109 3.67 14.57 4.81
N LYS A 110 4.69 13.80 5.18
CA LYS A 110 6.08 14.19 4.92
C LYS A 110 6.38 14.26 3.43
N HIS A 111 5.52 13.68 2.60
CA HIS A 111 5.77 13.57 1.17
C HIS A 111 4.68 14.23 0.31
N TYR A 112 3.85 15.04 0.91
CA TYR A 112 2.79 15.76 0.18
C TYR A 112 3.37 16.75 -0.85
#